data_a79831fecd45db6f68c6b8fcd1d06fed
#
_entry.id   a79831fecd45db6f68c6b8fcd1d06fed
#
_cell.length_a   1.000
_cell.length_b   1.000
_cell.length_c   1.000
_cell.angle_alpha   90.00
_cell.angle_beta   90.00
_cell.angle_gamma   90.00
#
_symmetry.space_group_name_H-M   'P 1'
#
loop_
_entity.id
_entity.type
_entity.pdbx_description
1 polymer ?
#
loop_
_entity_poly.entity_id
_entity_poly.type
_entity_poly.pdbx_seq_one_letter_code
_entity_poly.pdbx_strand_id
1 'polypeptide(L)'
;MAPRISPVVNNPHDPIAKWFAVAEELGEYIGIRFGRLAPGTSQPEWFFLPHSQVDGIGGFAHLLRERGANLTRLPQIRHFSEPSIMALLRALPKYMGPRKRVQWGDLPGNSRPSDCRTPPTAVAWHLFDETTTTRIRRVCRKASFTVNSFLLKHLTKAVRPYLLDQSSELPWMVPVNLRGRVRRDRDVDNHSSYVSVKVRSFETVYDVHRSIYRALAVGEHWANWFAYKTGNVFSRGVKRFLIRANRATAQWNLGGFSNLGIWDSGAEIKSTDCRGGWFFAPPVLRCQMLGAGCVTFQNRLGLCVQAHPELTTSPEAPQEWMRNWLAEIQIDLSSVLAEPMVFHTS
;
A
#
# COMPACT_ATOMS: atom_id res chain seq x y z
N MET A 1 11.43 -3.01 -21.93
CA MET A 1 10.80 -1.70 -22.25
C MET A 1 11.19 -0.72 -21.16
N ALA A 2 11.75 0.42 -21.47
CA ALA A 2 12.12 1.41 -20.44
C ALA A 2 10.87 1.92 -19.70
N PRO A 3 10.93 2.09 -18.37
CA PRO A 3 9.79 2.57 -17.59
C PRO A 3 9.42 4.00 -18.00
N ARG A 4 8.13 4.24 -18.26
CA ARG A 4 7.64 5.59 -18.51
C ARG A 4 7.50 6.34 -17.19
N ILE A 5 8.27 7.42 -17.03
CA ILE A 5 8.10 8.36 -15.92
C ILE A 5 7.18 9.47 -16.44
N SER A 6 5.93 9.48 -16.00
CA SER A 6 5.00 10.55 -16.32
C SER A 6 5.36 11.80 -15.52
N PRO A 7 5.60 12.94 -16.17
CA PRO A 7 5.96 14.18 -15.48
C PRO A 7 4.76 14.70 -14.67
N VAL A 8 4.89 14.72 -13.37
CA VAL A 8 3.95 15.40 -12.45
C VAL A 8 4.62 16.70 -12.00
N VAL A 9 3.88 17.80 -11.98
CA VAL A 9 4.41 19.09 -11.55
C VAL A 9 4.77 19.05 -10.07
N ASN A 10 6.02 19.34 -9.76
CA ASN A 10 6.52 19.34 -8.40
C ASN A 10 5.94 20.52 -7.59
N ASN A 11 5.36 20.25 -6.40
CA ASN A 11 4.96 21.29 -5.44
C ASN A 11 6.05 21.44 -4.36
N PRO A 12 6.94 22.45 -4.45
CA PRO A 12 8.06 22.62 -3.52
C PRO A 12 7.61 22.98 -2.10
N HIS A 13 6.35 23.37 -1.91
CA HIS A 13 5.78 23.74 -0.60
C HIS A 13 5.17 22.54 0.14
N ASP A 14 5.05 21.37 -0.51
CA ASP A 14 4.54 20.18 0.15
C ASP A 14 5.49 19.67 1.24
N PRO A 15 5.05 19.64 2.53
CA PRO A 15 5.88 19.17 3.62
C PRO A 15 6.30 17.69 3.49
N ILE A 16 5.47 16.85 2.88
CA ILE A 16 5.77 15.43 2.65
C ILE A 16 6.82 15.31 1.55
N ALA A 17 6.70 16.07 0.47
CA ALA A 17 7.67 16.09 -0.62
C ALA A 17 9.09 16.40 -0.11
N LYS A 18 9.23 17.32 0.86
CA LYS A 18 10.53 17.64 1.47
C LYS A 18 11.16 16.48 2.23
N TRP A 19 10.36 15.63 2.88
CA TRP A 19 10.88 14.43 3.54
C TRP A 19 11.32 13.37 2.53
N PHE A 20 10.53 13.16 1.51
CA PHE A 20 10.85 12.19 0.46
C PHE A 20 12.07 12.62 -0.35
N ALA A 21 12.19 13.91 -0.70
CA ALA A 21 13.38 14.41 -1.38
C ALA A 21 14.67 14.14 -0.58
N VAL A 22 14.63 14.29 0.75
CA VAL A 22 15.79 13.97 1.60
C VAL A 22 16.07 12.46 1.63
N ALA A 23 15.05 11.62 1.59
CA ALA A 23 15.24 10.17 1.54
C ALA A 23 15.81 9.72 0.19
N GLU A 24 15.35 10.31 -0.92
CA GLU A 24 15.91 10.10 -2.27
C GLU A 24 17.38 10.49 -2.36
N GLU A 25 17.78 11.64 -1.78
CA GLU A 25 19.18 12.03 -1.66
C GLU A 25 20.04 11.02 -0.90
N LEU A 26 19.43 10.34 0.05
CA LEU A 26 20.06 9.27 0.80
C LEU A 26 20.05 7.92 0.06
N GLY A 27 19.62 7.89 -1.20
CA GLY A 27 19.65 6.70 -2.06
C GLY A 27 18.45 5.77 -1.91
N GLU A 28 17.28 6.28 -1.45
CA GLU A 28 16.03 5.55 -1.58
C GLU A 28 15.37 5.85 -2.92
N TYR A 29 14.75 4.85 -3.53
CA TYR A 29 13.82 5.06 -4.64
C TYR A 29 12.40 5.13 -4.10
N ILE A 30 11.79 6.30 -4.12
CA ILE A 30 10.44 6.52 -3.59
C ILE A 30 9.47 6.73 -4.75
N GLY A 31 9.31 5.71 -5.57
CA GLY A 31 8.36 5.68 -6.68
C GLY A 31 7.20 4.74 -6.42
N ILE A 32 6.00 5.21 -6.74
CA ILE A 32 4.80 4.37 -6.79
C ILE A 32 4.79 3.66 -8.14
N ARG A 33 4.60 2.34 -8.12
CA ARG A 33 4.50 1.53 -9.32
C ARG A 33 3.04 1.31 -9.68
N PHE A 34 2.71 1.54 -10.94
CA PHE A 34 1.44 1.13 -11.54
C PHE A 34 1.72 0.23 -12.73
N GLY A 35 0.88 -0.77 -12.91
CA GLY A 35 0.89 -1.64 -14.07
C GLY A 35 -0.47 -1.65 -14.75
N ARG A 36 -0.46 -1.66 -16.10
CA ARG A 36 -1.65 -1.79 -16.92
C ARG A 36 -1.49 -2.97 -17.87
N LEU A 37 -2.42 -3.89 -17.82
CA LEU A 37 -2.54 -4.96 -18.81
C LEU A 37 -3.59 -4.55 -19.85
N ALA A 38 -3.15 -4.11 -21.00
CA ALA A 38 -4.07 -3.73 -22.08
C ALA A 38 -4.82 -4.96 -22.60
N PRO A 39 -6.05 -4.80 -23.14
CA PRO A 39 -6.79 -5.90 -23.74
C PRO A 39 -5.97 -6.61 -24.82
N GLY A 40 -5.94 -7.94 -24.78
CA GLY A 40 -5.19 -8.76 -25.74
C GLY A 40 -3.68 -8.83 -25.54
N THR A 41 -3.13 -8.21 -24.48
CA THR A 41 -1.70 -8.30 -24.17
C THR A 41 -1.46 -9.22 -22.96
N SER A 42 -0.29 -9.89 -22.93
CA SER A 42 0.18 -10.72 -21.82
C SER A 42 1.21 -10.01 -20.93
N GLN A 43 1.76 -8.90 -21.42
CA GLN A 43 2.79 -8.15 -20.71
C GLN A 43 2.24 -6.79 -20.26
N PRO A 44 2.46 -6.41 -19.01
CA PRO A 44 2.00 -5.14 -18.50
C PRO A 44 2.88 -3.97 -18.97
N GLU A 45 2.24 -2.85 -19.20
CA GLU A 45 2.88 -1.55 -19.30
C GLU A 45 3.11 -0.99 -17.89
N TRP A 46 4.33 -0.58 -17.57
CA TRP A 46 4.70 -0.09 -16.25
C TRP A 46 4.89 1.41 -16.21
N PHE A 47 4.34 2.05 -15.18
CA PHE A 47 4.44 3.49 -14.90
C PHE A 47 5.01 3.69 -13.50
N PHE A 48 5.85 4.71 -13.36
CA PHE A 48 6.46 5.08 -12.09
C PHE A 48 6.19 6.55 -11.82
N LEU A 49 5.56 6.84 -10.70
CA LEU A 49 5.28 8.20 -10.26
C LEU A 49 6.01 8.49 -8.96
N PRO A 50 6.71 9.64 -8.84
CA PRO A 50 7.36 10.03 -7.61
C PRO A 50 6.35 10.20 -6.48
N HIS A 51 6.53 9.48 -5.37
CA HIS A 51 5.65 9.61 -4.21
C HIS A 51 5.81 10.97 -3.49
N SER A 52 6.87 11.68 -3.77
CA SER A 52 7.05 13.08 -3.37
C SER A 52 6.04 14.03 -4.02
N GLN A 53 5.41 13.64 -5.12
CA GLN A 53 4.50 14.48 -5.90
C GLN A 53 3.04 14.04 -5.80
N VAL A 54 2.81 12.74 -5.67
CA VAL A 54 1.46 12.14 -5.60
C VAL A 54 1.41 11.02 -4.57
N ASP A 55 0.22 10.72 -4.08
CA ASP A 55 -0.04 9.43 -3.42
C ASP A 55 -0.62 8.40 -4.40
N GLY A 56 -0.93 7.20 -3.92
CA GLY A 56 -1.46 6.13 -4.74
C GLY A 56 -2.75 6.49 -5.47
N ILE A 57 -3.70 7.15 -4.79
CA ILE A 57 -4.98 7.58 -5.38
C ILE A 57 -4.75 8.71 -6.39
N GLY A 58 -3.96 9.71 -6.02
CA GLY A 58 -3.62 10.84 -6.90
C GLY A 58 -2.86 10.41 -8.15
N GLY A 59 -1.87 9.51 -7.98
CA GLY A 59 -1.11 8.97 -9.08
C GLY A 59 -1.96 8.13 -10.03
N PHE A 60 -2.85 7.30 -9.50
CA PHE A 60 -3.77 6.53 -10.34
C PHE A 60 -4.75 7.43 -11.11
N ALA A 61 -5.32 8.44 -10.45
CA ALA A 61 -6.18 9.43 -11.10
C ALA A 61 -5.44 10.20 -12.20
N HIS A 62 -4.19 10.60 -11.96
CA HIS A 62 -3.34 11.26 -12.94
C HIS A 62 -3.18 10.39 -14.19
N LEU A 63 -2.78 9.12 -14.03
CA LEU A 63 -2.62 8.19 -15.14
C LEU A 63 -3.91 7.93 -15.93
N LEU A 64 -5.06 7.89 -15.25
CA LEU A 64 -6.36 7.73 -15.92
C LEU A 64 -6.75 9.00 -16.70
N ARG A 65 -6.51 10.19 -16.12
CA ARG A 65 -6.77 11.49 -16.79
C ARG A 65 -5.91 11.68 -18.03
N GLU A 66 -4.62 11.31 -17.97
CA GLU A 66 -3.73 11.32 -19.15
C GLU A 66 -4.25 10.44 -20.30
N ARG A 67 -5.08 9.44 -19.97
CA ARG A 67 -5.74 8.53 -20.92
C ARG A 67 -7.17 8.93 -21.26
N GLY A 68 -7.54 10.18 -20.96
CA GLY A 68 -8.84 10.73 -21.33
C GLY A 68 -9.99 10.37 -20.38
N ALA A 69 -9.73 9.88 -19.16
CA ALA A 69 -10.77 9.75 -18.15
C ALA A 69 -11.17 11.12 -17.60
N ASN A 70 -12.47 11.40 -17.55
CA ASN A 70 -13.01 12.63 -16.97
C ASN A 70 -13.33 12.42 -15.47
N LEU A 71 -12.29 12.33 -14.65
CA LEU A 71 -12.44 12.15 -13.21
C LEU A 71 -12.59 13.50 -12.52
N THR A 72 -13.80 13.85 -12.16
CA THR A 72 -14.15 15.13 -11.50
C THR A 72 -13.96 15.07 -9.99
N ARG A 73 -14.07 13.88 -9.39
CA ARG A 73 -13.93 13.68 -7.95
C ARG A 73 -13.11 12.42 -7.66
N LEU A 74 -12.22 12.53 -6.67
CA LEU A 74 -11.45 11.40 -6.17
C LEU A 74 -12.07 10.84 -4.88
N PRO A 75 -11.79 9.56 -4.54
CA PRO A 75 -12.26 8.96 -3.29
C PRO A 75 -11.90 9.81 -2.07
N GLN A 76 -12.87 10.11 -1.22
CA GLN A 76 -12.72 10.92 -0.01
C GLN A 76 -13.05 10.12 1.23
N ILE A 77 -12.40 10.45 2.35
CA ILE A 77 -12.72 9.89 3.65
C ILE A 77 -13.91 10.66 4.27
N ARG A 78 -14.93 9.94 4.70
CA ARG A 78 -16.17 10.57 5.23
C ARG A 78 -16.31 10.46 6.74
N HIS A 79 -15.68 9.49 7.38
CA HIS A 79 -16.07 9.01 8.70
C HIS A 79 -15.11 9.32 9.85
N PHE A 80 -13.93 9.86 9.61
CA PHE A 80 -12.99 10.17 10.69
C PHE A 80 -12.83 11.69 10.84
N SER A 81 -13.26 12.20 11.98
CA SER A 81 -13.00 13.59 12.37
C SER A 81 -11.55 13.78 12.78
N GLU A 82 -11.01 14.97 12.55
CA GLU A 82 -9.69 15.33 13.06
C GLU A 82 -9.71 15.23 14.59
N PRO A 83 -8.77 14.47 15.20
CA PRO A 83 -8.78 14.29 16.65
C PRO A 83 -8.36 15.58 17.36
N SER A 84 -8.78 15.71 18.63
CA SER A 84 -8.29 16.77 19.49
C SER A 84 -6.78 16.66 19.67
N ILE A 85 -6.11 17.78 19.97
CA ILE A 85 -4.66 17.82 20.21
C ILE A 85 -4.25 16.84 21.34
N MET A 86 -5.13 16.61 22.31
CA MET A 86 -4.92 15.65 23.39
C MET A 86 -4.90 14.20 22.88
N ALA A 87 -5.72 13.87 21.88
CA ALA A 87 -5.68 12.54 21.25
C ALA A 87 -4.38 12.33 20.48
N LEU A 88 -3.87 13.36 19.80
CA LEU A 88 -2.56 13.33 19.15
C LEU A 88 -1.42 13.11 20.15
N LEU A 89 -1.42 13.82 21.28
CA LEU A 89 -0.42 13.65 22.35
C LEU A 89 -0.47 12.24 22.95
N ARG A 90 -1.65 11.64 23.12
CA ARG A 90 -1.80 10.24 23.58
C ARG A 90 -1.30 9.21 22.57
N ALA A 91 -1.27 9.52 21.29
CA ALA A 91 -0.74 8.64 20.26
C ALA A 91 0.80 8.66 20.17
N LEU A 92 1.46 9.76 20.60
CA LEU A 92 2.91 9.91 20.52
C LEU A 92 3.73 8.79 21.20
N PRO A 93 3.40 8.29 22.40
CA PRO A 93 4.19 7.24 23.06
C PRO A 93 4.28 5.96 22.25
N LYS A 94 3.30 5.66 21.38
CA LYS A 94 3.32 4.48 20.50
C LYS A 94 4.47 4.52 19.50
N TYR A 95 4.98 5.71 19.17
CA TYR A 95 6.10 5.91 18.25
C TYR A 95 7.47 5.80 18.92
N MET A 96 7.52 5.95 20.24
CA MET A 96 8.78 6.01 21.01
C MET A 96 9.18 4.68 21.65
N GLY A 97 8.33 3.65 21.59
CA GLY A 97 8.61 2.33 22.16
C GLY A 97 9.61 1.52 21.35
N PRO A 98 10.32 0.57 21.99
CA PRO A 98 11.21 -0.35 21.31
C PRO A 98 10.39 -1.17 20.29
N ARG A 99 10.88 -1.21 19.05
CA ARG A 99 10.24 -1.96 17.96
C ARG A 99 11.09 -3.16 17.60
N LYS A 100 10.46 -4.33 17.56
CA LYS A 100 11.14 -5.54 17.11
C LYS A 100 11.43 -5.42 15.62
N ARG A 101 12.69 -5.70 15.25
CA ARG A 101 13.10 -5.71 13.85
C ARG A 101 12.56 -6.96 13.16
N VAL A 102 11.96 -6.78 11.99
CA VAL A 102 11.60 -7.88 11.10
C VAL A 102 12.88 -8.42 10.46
N GLN A 103 13.08 -9.72 10.55
CA GLN A 103 14.24 -10.40 9.96
C GLN A 103 13.77 -11.34 8.86
N TRP A 104 14.26 -11.11 7.66
CA TRP A 104 14.02 -11.98 6.52
C TRP A 104 15.04 -13.12 6.51
N GLY A 105 14.60 -14.30 6.07
CA GLY A 105 15.50 -15.42 5.73
C GLY A 105 16.21 -15.18 4.41
N ASP A 106 16.95 -16.17 3.96
CA ASP A 106 17.65 -16.13 2.68
C ASP A 106 16.62 -16.18 1.53
N LEU A 107 16.73 -15.22 0.63
CA LEU A 107 15.89 -15.11 -0.56
C LEU A 107 16.74 -15.25 -1.82
N PRO A 108 16.20 -15.83 -2.92
CA PRO A 108 16.89 -15.88 -4.20
C PRO A 108 17.32 -14.48 -4.67
N GLY A 109 18.51 -14.40 -5.28
CA GLY A 109 19.01 -13.15 -5.85
C GLY A 109 19.47 -12.11 -4.85
N ASN A 110 19.83 -12.51 -3.62
CA ASN A 110 20.32 -11.63 -2.57
C ASN A 110 21.76 -11.13 -2.84
N SER A 111 21.99 -10.56 -4.02
CA SER A 111 23.17 -9.78 -4.31
C SER A 111 22.89 -8.34 -3.90
N ARG A 112 23.63 -7.80 -2.94
CA ARG A 112 23.48 -6.41 -2.50
C ARG A 112 23.63 -5.48 -3.71
N PRO A 113 22.57 -4.83 -4.18
CA PRO A 113 22.69 -3.89 -5.27
C PRO A 113 23.50 -2.68 -4.78
N SER A 114 24.41 -2.23 -5.60
CA SER A 114 25.21 -1.03 -5.32
C SER A 114 24.37 0.26 -5.35
N ASP A 115 23.22 0.24 -6.00
CA ASP A 115 22.38 1.42 -6.17
C ASP A 115 20.88 1.07 -6.03
N CYS A 116 20.22 1.65 -5.01
CA CYS A 116 18.78 1.55 -4.77
C CYS A 116 17.98 2.73 -5.37
N ARG A 117 18.57 3.53 -6.26
CA ARG A 117 17.96 4.70 -6.89
C ARG A 117 17.09 4.36 -8.10
N THR A 118 17.08 3.11 -8.51
CA THR A 118 16.25 2.63 -9.63
C THR A 118 15.00 1.91 -9.15
N PRO A 119 13.96 1.85 -9.98
CA PRO A 119 12.76 1.07 -9.66
C PRO A 119 13.11 -0.38 -9.33
N PRO A 120 12.52 -0.99 -8.28
CA PRO A 120 12.71 -2.40 -7.95
C PRO A 120 12.43 -3.30 -9.16
N THR A 121 13.27 -4.30 -9.39
CA THR A 121 13.07 -5.30 -10.44
C THR A 121 12.27 -6.51 -9.95
N ALA A 122 12.39 -6.81 -8.67
CA ALA A 122 11.68 -7.91 -8.01
C ALA A 122 10.21 -7.55 -7.80
N VAL A 123 9.35 -7.97 -8.71
CA VAL A 123 7.91 -7.67 -8.72
C VAL A 123 7.10 -8.84 -9.24
N ALA A 124 5.90 -9.04 -8.65
CA ALA A 124 4.88 -9.94 -9.15
C ALA A 124 3.50 -9.25 -9.11
N TRP A 125 2.63 -9.67 -10.00
CA TRP A 125 1.29 -9.13 -10.11
C TRP A 125 0.29 -10.22 -10.48
N HIS A 126 -0.98 -9.98 -10.17
CA HIS A 126 -2.09 -10.83 -10.55
C HIS A 126 -3.35 -9.98 -10.81
N LEU A 127 -4.16 -10.41 -11.76
CA LEU A 127 -5.41 -9.77 -12.09
C LEU A 127 -6.54 -10.79 -12.04
N PHE A 128 -7.42 -10.67 -11.06
CA PHE A 128 -8.62 -11.49 -10.98
C PHE A 128 -9.61 -11.14 -12.09
N ASP A 129 -10.36 -12.14 -12.52
CA ASP A 129 -11.54 -11.93 -13.35
C ASP A 129 -12.68 -11.24 -12.55
N GLU A 130 -13.73 -10.84 -13.23
CA GLU A 130 -14.89 -10.16 -12.63
C GLU A 130 -15.67 -11.08 -11.67
N THR A 131 -15.76 -12.36 -11.99
CA THR A 131 -16.46 -13.38 -11.18
C THR A 131 -15.76 -13.54 -9.84
N THR A 132 -14.47 -13.79 -9.86
CA THR A 132 -13.64 -13.94 -8.64
C THR A 132 -13.60 -12.66 -7.84
N THR A 133 -13.47 -11.49 -8.49
CA THR A 133 -13.51 -10.18 -7.83
C THR A 133 -14.84 -9.97 -7.10
N THR A 134 -15.95 -10.26 -7.77
CA THR A 134 -17.30 -10.15 -7.19
C THR A 134 -17.46 -11.10 -6.00
N ARG A 135 -16.92 -12.32 -6.11
CA ARG A 135 -16.93 -13.31 -5.04
C ARG A 135 -16.16 -12.84 -3.81
N ILE A 136 -14.93 -12.33 -3.97
CA ILE A 136 -14.13 -11.73 -2.89
C ILE A 136 -14.94 -10.61 -2.19
N ARG A 137 -15.49 -9.68 -2.96
CA ARG A 137 -16.29 -8.55 -2.42
C ARG A 137 -17.54 -9.05 -1.66
N ARG A 138 -18.20 -10.09 -2.16
CA ARG A 138 -19.39 -10.70 -1.51
C ARG A 138 -19.02 -11.36 -0.19
N VAL A 139 -17.95 -12.15 -0.15
CA VAL A 139 -17.46 -12.80 1.07
C VAL A 139 -17.12 -11.75 2.12
N CYS A 140 -16.34 -10.74 1.77
CA CYS A 140 -15.98 -9.66 2.68
C CYS A 140 -17.21 -8.92 3.24
N ARG A 141 -18.19 -8.62 2.39
CA ARG A 141 -19.44 -7.94 2.81
C ARG A 141 -20.27 -8.82 3.74
N LYS A 142 -20.47 -10.11 3.40
CA LYS A 142 -21.23 -11.06 4.22
C LYS A 142 -20.64 -11.22 5.61
N ALA A 143 -19.31 -11.26 5.69
CA ALA A 143 -18.58 -11.43 6.95
C ALA A 143 -18.24 -10.10 7.67
N SER A 144 -18.77 -8.95 7.19
CA SER A 144 -18.61 -7.63 7.82
C SER A 144 -17.16 -7.17 8.00
N PHE A 145 -16.26 -7.56 7.10
CA PHE A 145 -14.90 -7.02 7.05
C PHE A 145 -14.58 -6.42 5.67
N THR A 146 -13.49 -5.69 5.57
CA THR A 146 -13.10 -5.04 4.31
C THR A 146 -12.22 -5.96 3.44
N VAL A 147 -12.26 -5.74 2.13
CA VAL A 147 -11.30 -6.37 1.19
C VAL A 147 -9.85 -6.08 1.60
N ASN A 148 -9.60 -4.89 2.16
CA ASN A 148 -8.28 -4.52 2.68
C ASN A 148 -7.81 -5.48 3.78
N SER A 149 -8.65 -5.73 4.78
CA SER A 149 -8.33 -6.63 5.90
C SER A 149 -8.17 -8.08 5.45
N PHE A 150 -9.02 -8.51 4.52
CA PHE A 150 -8.98 -9.83 3.92
C PHE A 150 -7.65 -10.07 3.20
N LEU A 151 -7.30 -9.19 2.28
CA LEU A 151 -6.07 -9.32 1.49
C LEU A 151 -4.82 -9.20 2.36
N LEU A 152 -4.80 -8.28 3.35
CA LEU A 152 -3.66 -8.12 4.26
C LEU A 152 -3.41 -9.36 5.10
N LYS A 153 -4.48 -10.00 5.63
CA LYS A 153 -4.36 -11.24 6.39
C LYS A 153 -3.71 -12.34 5.57
N HIS A 154 -4.20 -12.56 4.34
CA HIS A 154 -3.68 -13.61 3.47
C HIS A 154 -2.27 -13.32 2.96
N LEU A 155 -1.94 -12.06 2.66
CA LEU A 155 -0.58 -11.66 2.34
C LEU A 155 0.37 -11.93 3.51
N THR A 156 -0.05 -11.58 4.74
CA THR A 156 0.77 -11.84 5.93
C THR A 156 1.06 -13.34 6.10
N LYS A 157 0.07 -14.18 5.84
CA LYS A 157 0.21 -15.63 5.89
C LYS A 157 1.16 -16.15 4.79
N ALA A 158 1.04 -15.59 3.60
CA ALA A 158 1.85 -15.95 2.43
C ALA A 158 3.33 -15.64 2.57
N VAL A 159 3.68 -14.52 3.25
CA VAL A 159 5.08 -14.09 3.39
C VAL A 159 5.75 -14.58 4.68
N ARG A 160 4.98 -15.03 5.67
CA ARG A 160 5.49 -15.48 6.96
C ARG A 160 6.55 -16.58 6.88
N PRO A 161 6.45 -17.61 6.00
CA PRO A 161 7.44 -18.68 5.90
C PRO A 161 8.85 -18.21 5.54
N TYR A 162 8.98 -17.00 4.96
CA TYR A 162 10.26 -16.42 4.54
C TYR A 162 10.93 -15.56 5.61
N LEU A 163 10.37 -15.53 6.81
CA LEU A 163 10.91 -14.78 7.93
C LEU A 163 11.64 -15.71 8.91
N LEU A 164 12.75 -15.25 9.48
CA LEU A 164 13.50 -16.00 10.48
C LEU A 164 12.70 -16.19 11.77
N ASP A 165 11.91 -15.19 12.17
CA ASP A 165 11.01 -15.28 13.32
C ASP A 165 9.56 -15.29 12.86
N GLN A 166 9.03 -16.51 12.66
CA GLN A 166 7.65 -16.73 12.20
C GLN A 166 6.60 -16.58 13.29
N SER A 167 7.00 -16.63 14.57
CA SER A 167 6.10 -16.56 15.73
C SER A 167 5.69 -15.13 16.08
N SER A 168 6.41 -14.13 15.59
CA SER A 168 6.23 -12.74 15.99
C SER A 168 5.01 -12.08 15.36
N GLU A 169 4.60 -10.99 16.00
CA GLU A 169 3.68 -10.03 15.41
C GLU A 169 4.35 -9.35 14.23
N LEU A 170 3.71 -9.37 13.06
CA LEU A 170 4.23 -8.75 11.85
C LEU A 170 3.62 -7.36 11.67
N PRO A 171 4.43 -6.29 11.80
CA PRO A 171 3.95 -4.93 11.65
C PRO A 171 3.80 -4.54 10.18
N TRP A 172 2.65 -4.01 9.83
CA TRP A 172 2.33 -3.50 8.52
C TRP A 172 2.02 -2.02 8.55
N MET A 173 2.53 -1.27 7.60
CA MET A 173 2.07 0.08 7.32
C MET A 173 0.87 0.02 6.37
N VAL A 174 -0.26 0.56 6.82
CA VAL A 174 -1.49 0.65 6.03
C VAL A 174 -1.78 2.12 5.75
N PRO A 175 -1.63 2.59 4.50
CA PRO A 175 -1.91 3.96 4.12
C PRO A 175 -3.38 4.33 4.32
N VAL A 176 -3.61 5.59 4.70
CA VAL A 176 -4.93 6.18 4.94
C VAL A 176 -5.09 7.42 4.07
N ASN A 177 -6.14 7.44 3.26
CA ASN A 177 -6.50 8.59 2.46
C ASN A 177 -7.10 9.69 3.33
N LEU A 178 -6.57 10.91 3.28
CA LEU A 178 -7.07 12.08 4.02
C LEU A 178 -7.79 13.10 3.13
N ARG A 179 -8.09 12.76 1.85
CA ARG A 179 -8.85 13.65 0.96
C ARG A 179 -10.19 13.98 1.56
N GLY A 180 -10.59 15.24 1.43
CA GLY A 180 -11.81 15.78 2.06
C GLY A 180 -11.60 16.27 3.50
N ARG A 181 -10.46 15.98 4.15
CA ARG A 181 -10.10 16.43 5.50
C ARG A 181 -8.90 17.35 5.55
N VAL A 182 -7.94 17.15 4.64
CA VAL A 182 -6.77 18.02 4.51
C VAL A 182 -6.84 18.76 3.19
N ARG A 183 -6.46 20.06 3.22
CA ARG A 183 -6.36 20.89 2.02
C ARG A 183 -4.98 20.73 1.40
N ARG A 184 -4.96 20.56 0.09
CA ARG A 184 -3.80 20.60 -0.79
C ARG A 184 -4.16 21.40 -2.03
N ASP A 185 -3.15 21.85 -2.76
CA ASP A 185 -3.35 22.70 -3.93
C ASP A 185 -4.01 21.93 -5.08
N ARG A 186 -3.66 20.65 -5.24
CA ARG A 186 -4.26 19.79 -6.26
C ARG A 186 -4.84 18.53 -5.62
N ASP A 187 -5.86 17.98 -6.23
CA ASP A 187 -6.52 16.75 -5.77
C ASP A 187 -5.62 15.51 -5.92
N VAL A 188 -4.62 15.56 -6.82
CA VAL A 188 -3.63 14.49 -7.05
C VAL A 188 -2.44 14.55 -6.08
N ASP A 189 -2.23 15.66 -5.37
CA ASP A 189 -1.15 15.80 -4.39
C ASP A 189 -1.20 14.70 -3.32
N ASN A 190 -0.12 14.57 -2.56
CA ASN A 190 -0.06 13.56 -1.52
C ASN A 190 -0.98 13.93 -0.32
N HIS A 191 -2.12 13.25 -0.22
CA HIS A 191 -3.10 13.36 0.87
C HIS A 191 -3.07 12.11 1.76
N SER A 192 -2.01 11.32 1.72
CA SER A 192 -1.95 10.08 2.47
C SER A 192 -1.23 10.24 3.81
N SER A 193 -1.73 9.53 4.79
CA SER A 193 -1.04 9.19 6.02
C SER A 193 -1.08 7.68 6.19
N TYR A 194 -0.79 7.15 7.37
CA TYR A 194 -0.82 5.71 7.61
C TYR A 194 -1.15 5.37 9.05
N VAL A 195 -1.54 4.11 9.25
CA VAL A 195 -1.60 3.45 10.56
C VAL A 195 -0.66 2.24 10.55
N SER A 196 -0.12 1.88 11.71
CA SER A 196 0.68 0.67 11.89
C SER A 196 -0.17 -0.42 12.53
N VAL A 197 -0.29 -1.55 11.83
CA VAL A 197 -1.10 -2.69 12.27
C VAL A 197 -0.20 -3.89 12.44
N LYS A 198 -0.31 -4.55 13.60
CA LYS A 198 0.40 -5.80 13.86
C LYS A 198 -0.51 -6.98 13.59
N VAL A 199 -0.05 -7.93 12.80
CA VAL A 199 -0.79 -9.14 12.43
C VAL A 199 -0.08 -10.38 12.97
N ARG A 200 -0.79 -11.16 13.79
CA ARG A 200 -0.29 -12.42 14.35
C ARG A 200 -0.72 -13.61 13.48
N SER A 201 -0.02 -14.74 13.64
CA SER A 201 -0.29 -15.95 12.84
C SER A 201 -1.69 -16.52 13.04
N PHE A 202 -2.18 -16.49 14.27
CA PHE A 202 -3.47 -17.06 14.66
C PHE A 202 -4.66 -16.10 14.50
N GLU A 203 -4.42 -14.83 14.16
CA GLU A 203 -5.50 -13.85 14.01
C GLU A 203 -6.36 -14.16 12.78
N THR A 204 -7.66 -13.97 12.95
CA THR A 204 -8.65 -14.05 11.87
C THR A 204 -8.65 -12.77 11.03
N VAL A 205 -9.33 -12.78 9.89
CA VAL A 205 -9.56 -11.55 9.07
C VAL A 205 -10.28 -10.49 9.89
N TYR A 206 -11.21 -10.90 10.77
CA TYR A 206 -11.96 -10.00 11.64
C TYR A 206 -11.04 -9.31 12.66
N ASP A 207 -10.07 -10.02 13.23
CA ASP A 207 -9.10 -9.43 14.17
C ASP A 207 -8.22 -8.39 13.49
N VAL A 208 -7.74 -8.67 12.27
CA VAL A 208 -7.00 -7.70 11.45
C VAL A 208 -7.87 -6.49 11.13
N HIS A 209 -9.13 -6.71 10.74
CA HIS A 209 -10.08 -5.64 10.51
C HIS A 209 -10.25 -4.75 11.74
N ARG A 210 -10.50 -5.35 12.88
CA ARG A 210 -10.67 -4.65 14.15
C ARG A 210 -9.41 -3.89 14.57
N SER A 211 -8.23 -4.42 14.30
CA SER A 211 -6.95 -3.77 14.59
C SER A 211 -6.76 -2.51 13.73
N ILE A 212 -7.08 -2.57 12.43
CA ILE A 212 -7.04 -1.39 11.54
C ILE A 212 -8.00 -0.31 12.04
N TYR A 213 -9.25 -0.67 12.31
CA TYR A 213 -10.26 0.30 12.74
C TYR A 213 -9.98 0.89 14.12
N ARG A 214 -9.39 0.11 15.05
CA ARG A 214 -8.93 0.63 16.33
C ARG A 214 -7.81 1.66 16.15
N ALA A 215 -6.84 1.41 15.28
CA ALA A 215 -5.78 2.37 14.98
C ALA A 215 -6.33 3.65 14.35
N LEU A 216 -7.33 3.53 13.47
CA LEU A 216 -8.03 4.69 12.89
C LEU A 216 -8.84 5.46 13.96
N ALA A 217 -9.56 4.76 14.83
CA ALA A 217 -10.40 5.37 15.87
C ALA A 217 -9.59 6.15 16.92
N VAL A 218 -8.38 5.68 17.27
CA VAL A 218 -7.48 6.43 18.16
C VAL A 218 -6.74 7.56 17.45
N GLY A 219 -6.94 7.76 16.14
CA GLY A 219 -6.37 8.87 15.39
C GLY A 219 -4.88 8.72 15.04
N GLU A 220 -4.34 7.49 14.98
CA GLU A 220 -2.93 7.25 14.68
C GLU A 220 -2.49 7.89 13.35
N HIS A 221 -3.33 7.82 12.32
CA HIS A 221 -3.08 8.44 11.03
C HIS A 221 -2.98 9.98 11.12
N TRP A 222 -3.71 10.61 12.04
CA TRP A 222 -3.59 12.05 12.30
C TRP A 222 -2.28 12.40 12.99
N ALA A 223 -1.85 11.59 13.97
CA ALA A 223 -0.57 11.79 14.63
C ALA A 223 0.59 11.71 13.62
N ASN A 224 0.56 10.73 12.72
CA ASN A 224 1.52 10.60 11.63
C ASN A 224 1.51 11.81 10.69
N TRP A 225 0.33 12.23 10.27
CA TRP A 225 0.19 13.43 9.44
C TRP A 225 0.77 14.68 10.11
N PHE A 226 0.45 14.87 11.39
CA PHE A 226 0.94 16.00 12.16
C PHE A 226 2.46 15.96 12.33
N ALA A 227 3.04 14.79 12.56
CA ALA A 227 4.49 14.60 12.65
C ALA A 227 5.20 15.01 11.34
N TYR A 228 4.66 14.66 10.18
CA TYR A 228 5.16 15.12 8.88
C TYR A 228 5.06 16.63 8.74
N LYS A 229 3.91 17.22 9.11
CA LYS A 229 3.65 18.65 8.99
C LYS A 229 4.58 19.46 9.93
N THR A 230 4.68 19.08 11.20
CA THR A 230 5.55 19.76 12.18
C THR A 230 7.02 19.54 11.88
N GLY A 231 7.40 18.34 11.43
CA GLY A 231 8.77 18.06 11.00
C GLY A 231 9.23 18.91 9.81
N ASN A 232 8.33 19.63 9.15
CA ASN A 232 8.71 20.54 8.05
C ASN A 232 9.56 21.74 8.51
N VAL A 233 9.43 22.15 9.78
CA VAL A 233 10.27 23.21 10.37
C VAL A 233 11.72 22.78 10.58
N PHE A 234 12.00 21.48 10.58
CA PHE A 234 13.36 20.97 10.72
C PHE A 234 14.21 21.29 9.49
N SER A 235 15.44 21.68 9.74
CA SER A 235 16.43 21.87 8.68
C SER A 235 16.67 20.56 7.91
N ARG A 236 17.19 20.67 6.68
CA ARG A 236 17.57 19.52 5.85
C ARG A 236 18.58 18.60 6.55
N GLY A 237 19.52 19.17 7.32
CA GLY A 237 20.48 18.40 8.12
C GLY A 237 19.83 17.55 9.19
N VAL A 238 18.86 18.10 9.94
CA VAL A 238 18.11 17.37 10.95
C VAL A 238 17.26 16.25 10.32
N LYS A 239 16.60 16.51 9.19
CA LYS A 239 15.86 15.49 8.45
C LYS A 239 16.77 14.34 8.00
N ARG A 240 17.96 14.64 7.45
CA ARG A 240 18.97 13.64 7.08
C ARG A 240 19.40 12.79 8.27
N PHE A 241 19.67 13.43 9.41
CA PHE A 241 20.03 12.73 10.64
C PHE A 241 18.91 11.79 11.09
N LEU A 242 17.67 12.27 11.16
CA LEU A 242 16.51 11.47 11.56
C LEU A 242 16.27 10.28 10.63
N ILE A 243 16.38 10.48 9.32
CA ILE A 243 16.23 9.38 8.34
C ILE A 243 17.37 8.36 8.49
N ARG A 244 18.62 8.82 8.69
CA ARG A 244 19.75 7.91 8.90
C ARG A 244 19.63 7.13 10.21
N ALA A 245 19.26 7.79 11.31
CA ALA A 245 19.01 7.14 12.59
C ALA A 245 17.89 6.09 12.46
N ASN A 246 16.84 6.42 11.73
CA ASN A 246 15.75 5.53 11.43
C ASN A 246 16.20 4.29 10.63
N ARG A 247 17.08 4.46 9.63
CA ARG A 247 17.66 3.36 8.85
C ARG A 247 18.52 2.42 9.68
N ALA A 248 19.31 2.98 10.61
CA ALA A 248 20.20 2.19 11.46
C ALA A 248 19.44 1.28 12.43
N THR A 249 18.22 1.68 12.82
CA THR A 249 17.41 0.98 13.82
C THR A 249 16.26 0.18 13.21
N ALA A 250 15.97 0.30 11.91
CA ALA A 250 14.64 0.05 11.40
C ALA A 250 14.55 -0.94 10.24
N GLN A 251 14.04 -2.08 10.55
CA GLN A 251 13.00 -2.72 9.73
C GLN A 251 11.71 -2.74 10.58
N TRP A 252 11.10 -1.58 10.76
CA TRP A 252 9.99 -1.41 11.71
C TRP A 252 8.69 -1.98 11.19
N ASN A 253 8.53 -2.03 9.88
CA ASN A 253 7.40 -2.66 9.22
C ASN A 253 7.92 -3.79 8.33
N LEU A 254 7.17 -4.87 8.26
CA LEU A 254 7.39 -5.92 7.28
C LEU A 254 7.25 -5.34 5.87
N GLY A 255 6.20 -4.55 5.69
CA GLY A 255 5.89 -3.92 4.42
C GLY A 255 4.80 -2.86 4.53
N GLY A 256 4.53 -2.20 3.40
CA GLY A 256 3.35 -1.39 3.18
C GLY A 256 2.29 -2.18 2.42
N PHE A 257 1.05 -2.16 2.92
CA PHE A 257 -0.10 -2.71 2.21
C PHE A 257 -1.12 -1.62 1.91
N SER A 258 -1.32 -1.31 0.64
CA SER A 258 -2.17 -0.20 0.19
C SER A 258 -3.30 -0.67 -0.72
N ASN A 259 -4.50 -0.14 -0.50
CA ASN A 259 -5.66 -0.40 -1.32
C ASN A 259 -6.21 0.92 -1.87
N LEU A 260 -6.20 1.08 -3.19
CA LEU A 260 -6.69 2.28 -3.86
C LEU A 260 -8.23 2.33 -3.97
N GLY A 261 -8.91 1.25 -3.53
CA GLY A 261 -10.37 1.18 -3.59
C GLY A 261 -10.90 0.74 -4.95
N ILE A 262 -12.16 1.12 -5.20
CA ILE A 262 -12.94 0.70 -6.36
C ILE A 262 -13.12 1.90 -7.31
N TRP A 263 -12.84 1.67 -8.58
CA TRP A 263 -12.88 2.68 -9.64
C TRP A 263 -13.82 2.20 -10.76
N ASP A 264 -15.09 2.03 -10.41
CA ASP A 264 -16.12 1.45 -11.30
C ASP A 264 -16.95 2.52 -12.04
N SER A 265 -16.51 3.77 -12.07
CA SER A 265 -17.30 4.87 -12.62
C SER A 265 -17.55 4.74 -14.13
N GLY A 266 -18.67 4.11 -14.47
CA GLY A 266 -19.06 3.80 -15.85
C GLY A 266 -19.25 5.01 -16.77
N ALA A 267 -19.49 6.23 -16.23
CA ALA A 267 -19.71 7.43 -17.03
C ALA A 267 -18.43 8.27 -17.24
N GLU A 268 -17.50 8.24 -16.28
CA GLU A 268 -16.30 9.08 -16.29
C GLU A 268 -15.11 8.44 -17.01
N ILE A 269 -15.11 7.10 -17.19
CA ILE A 269 -14.01 6.36 -17.83
C ILE A 269 -14.49 5.74 -19.13
N LYS A 270 -14.85 6.57 -20.10
CA LYS A 270 -15.30 6.12 -21.44
C LYS A 270 -14.14 5.84 -22.41
N SER A 271 -12.95 6.36 -22.14
CA SER A 271 -11.80 6.22 -23.03
C SER A 271 -11.38 4.76 -23.17
N THR A 272 -11.21 4.31 -24.41
CA THR A 272 -10.66 2.99 -24.74
C THR A 272 -9.26 2.80 -24.19
N ASP A 273 -8.50 3.88 -24.06
CA ASP A 273 -7.11 3.87 -23.58
C ASP A 273 -7.01 3.60 -22.06
N CYS A 274 -8.11 3.78 -21.32
CA CYS A 274 -8.18 3.37 -19.91
C CYS A 274 -8.51 1.89 -19.74
N ARG A 275 -9.04 1.22 -20.78
CA ARG A 275 -9.48 -0.20 -20.67
C ARG A 275 -8.33 -1.12 -20.35
N GLY A 276 -8.66 -2.21 -19.67
CA GLY A 276 -7.70 -3.25 -19.26
C GLY A 276 -7.67 -3.46 -17.77
N GLY A 277 -6.76 -4.33 -17.33
CA GLY A 277 -6.53 -4.57 -15.91
C GLY A 277 -5.49 -3.63 -15.35
N TRP A 278 -5.74 -3.10 -14.16
CA TRP A 278 -4.80 -2.26 -13.45
C TRP A 278 -4.37 -2.90 -12.13
N PHE A 279 -3.11 -2.69 -11.76
CA PHE A 279 -2.55 -3.09 -10.48
C PHE A 279 -1.48 -2.09 -10.06
N PHE A 280 -1.18 -2.04 -8.77
CA PHE A 280 -0.18 -1.12 -8.26
C PHE A 280 0.51 -1.65 -7.01
N ALA A 281 1.71 -1.13 -6.73
CA ALA A 281 2.42 -1.34 -5.49
C ALA A 281 2.92 -0.01 -4.91
N PRO A 282 2.79 0.19 -3.59
CA PRO A 282 3.37 1.34 -2.90
C PRO A 282 4.91 1.25 -2.92
N PRO A 283 5.62 2.36 -2.66
CA PRO A 283 7.08 2.36 -2.55
C PRO A 283 7.59 1.36 -1.52
N VAL A 284 8.78 0.87 -1.76
CA VAL A 284 9.56 0.08 -0.79
C VAL A 284 10.74 0.91 -0.30
N LEU A 285 11.08 0.75 0.96
CA LEU A 285 12.13 1.49 1.65
C LEU A 285 12.96 0.50 2.48
N ARG A 286 14.18 0.89 2.87
CA ARG A 286 14.99 0.07 3.79
C ARG A 286 14.32 -0.25 5.12
N CYS A 287 13.42 0.62 5.58
CA CYS A 287 12.59 0.36 6.77
C CYS A 287 11.30 -0.42 6.48
N GLN A 288 11.01 -0.72 5.21
CA GLN A 288 9.78 -1.33 4.72
C GLN A 288 10.09 -2.10 3.43
N MET A 289 10.65 -3.29 3.57
CA MET A 289 11.25 -4.05 2.47
C MET A 289 10.25 -4.61 1.46
N LEU A 290 8.96 -4.71 1.83
CA LEU A 290 7.90 -5.23 0.98
C LEU A 290 6.85 -4.14 0.71
N GLY A 291 6.46 -3.97 -0.54
CA GLY A 291 5.36 -3.12 -0.96
C GLY A 291 4.29 -3.95 -1.66
N ALA A 292 3.11 -4.04 -1.09
CA ALA A 292 1.98 -4.72 -1.72
C ALA A 292 0.79 -3.78 -1.86
N GLY A 293 0.09 -3.88 -2.97
CA GLY A 293 -1.06 -3.05 -3.23
C GLY A 293 -2.13 -3.73 -4.05
N CYS A 294 -3.32 -3.16 -3.99
CA CYS A 294 -4.45 -3.58 -4.80
C CYS A 294 -5.29 -2.41 -5.27
N VAL A 295 -5.93 -2.61 -6.41
CA VAL A 295 -6.92 -1.69 -6.97
C VAL A 295 -8.01 -2.49 -7.67
N THR A 296 -9.27 -2.11 -7.49
CA THR A 296 -10.37 -2.65 -8.29
C THR A 296 -10.70 -1.63 -9.38
N PHE A 297 -10.53 -2.03 -10.63
CA PHE A 297 -10.83 -1.21 -11.79
C PHE A 297 -11.74 -1.98 -12.76
N GLN A 298 -12.88 -1.39 -13.11
CA GLN A 298 -13.88 -2.03 -13.98
C GLN A 298 -14.20 -3.47 -13.54
N ASN A 299 -14.58 -3.64 -12.28
CA ASN A 299 -14.91 -4.91 -11.63
C ASN A 299 -13.78 -5.97 -11.60
N ARG A 300 -12.55 -5.62 -11.92
CA ARG A 300 -11.40 -6.51 -11.86
C ARG A 300 -10.42 -6.06 -10.79
N LEU A 301 -10.13 -6.94 -9.84
CA LEU A 301 -9.20 -6.70 -8.73
C LEU A 301 -7.78 -7.05 -9.17
N GLY A 302 -6.91 -6.05 -9.22
CA GLY A 302 -5.49 -6.25 -9.47
C GLY A 302 -4.69 -6.23 -8.18
N LEU A 303 -3.75 -7.16 -8.04
CA LEU A 303 -2.77 -7.26 -6.97
C LEU A 303 -1.38 -7.04 -7.52
N CYS A 304 -0.52 -6.39 -6.74
CA CYS A 304 0.90 -6.30 -7.04
C CYS A 304 1.71 -6.36 -5.75
N VAL A 305 2.85 -7.04 -5.79
CA VAL A 305 3.83 -7.08 -4.72
C VAL A 305 5.22 -6.84 -5.28
N GLN A 306 6.00 -6.02 -4.58
CA GLN A 306 7.41 -5.75 -4.94
C GLN A 306 8.31 -5.80 -3.71
N ALA A 307 9.57 -6.14 -3.92
CA ALA A 307 10.59 -6.20 -2.90
C ALA A 307 11.60 -5.07 -3.05
N HIS A 308 12.10 -4.58 -1.91
CA HIS A 308 13.23 -3.65 -1.91
C HIS A 308 14.49 -4.32 -2.49
N PRO A 309 15.30 -3.63 -3.31
CA PRO A 309 16.48 -4.24 -3.92
C PRO A 309 17.52 -4.80 -2.93
N GLU A 310 17.60 -4.26 -1.71
CA GLU A 310 18.46 -4.84 -0.66
C GLU A 310 17.92 -6.15 -0.08
N LEU A 311 16.65 -6.47 -0.31
CA LEU A 311 16.06 -7.73 0.10
C LEU A 311 16.26 -8.79 -0.98
N THR A 312 15.92 -8.46 -2.22
CA THR A 312 16.14 -9.30 -3.40
C THR A 312 16.00 -8.47 -4.69
N THR A 313 16.74 -8.85 -5.72
CA THR A 313 16.61 -8.35 -7.09
C THR A 313 15.96 -9.37 -8.02
N SER A 314 15.81 -10.62 -7.56
CA SER A 314 15.14 -11.69 -8.31
C SER A 314 13.61 -11.54 -8.25
N PRO A 315 12.90 -11.69 -9.37
CA PRO A 315 11.45 -11.75 -9.38
C PRO A 315 10.87 -13.03 -8.74
N GLU A 316 11.69 -14.05 -8.50
CA GLU A 316 11.26 -15.36 -7.99
C GLU A 316 10.58 -15.24 -6.63
N ALA A 317 11.18 -14.49 -5.69
CA ALA A 317 10.60 -14.32 -4.35
C ALA A 317 9.23 -13.63 -4.38
N PRO A 318 9.03 -12.46 -5.02
CA PRO A 318 7.71 -11.88 -5.18
C PRO A 318 6.71 -12.77 -5.92
N GLN A 319 7.15 -13.55 -6.93
CA GLN A 319 6.30 -14.51 -7.62
C GLN A 319 5.82 -15.63 -6.70
N GLU A 320 6.69 -16.11 -5.84
CA GLU A 320 6.35 -17.15 -4.86
C GLU A 320 5.42 -16.59 -3.77
N TRP A 321 5.68 -15.38 -3.27
CA TRP A 321 4.74 -14.70 -2.35
C TRP A 321 3.37 -14.50 -2.99
N MET A 322 3.32 -14.13 -4.26
CA MET A 322 2.05 -13.97 -5.00
C MET A 322 1.33 -15.31 -5.13
N ARG A 323 2.00 -16.40 -5.51
CA ARG A 323 1.41 -17.73 -5.58
C ARG A 323 0.79 -18.17 -4.25
N ASN A 324 1.55 -17.99 -3.16
CA ASN A 324 1.08 -18.34 -1.82
C ASN A 324 -0.08 -17.45 -1.39
N TRP A 325 -0.05 -16.16 -1.73
CA TRP A 325 -1.13 -15.21 -1.45
C TRP A 325 -2.42 -15.62 -2.13
N LEU A 326 -2.34 -15.97 -3.41
CA LEU A 326 -3.50 -16.45 -4.19
C LEU A 326 -4.04 -17.78 -3.64
N ALA A 327 -3.18 -18.70 -3.25
CA ALA A 327 -3.58 -19.97 -2.63
C ALA A 327 -4.33 -19.74 -1.32
N GLU A 328 -3.84 -18.88 -0.43
CA GLU A 328 -4.50 -18.53 0.82
C GLU A 328 -5.88 -17.87 0.60
N ILE A 329 -5.99 -16.96 -0.37
CA ILE A 329 -7.26 -16.36 -0.79
C ILE A 329 -8.24 -17.44 -1.26
N GLN A 330 -7.79 -18.38 -2.08
CA GLN A 330 -8.63 -19.43 -2.63
C GLN A 330 -9.14 -20.40 -1.56
N ILE A 331 -8.32 -20.74 -0.56
CA ILE A 331 -8.73 -21.59 0.57
C ILE A 331 -9.92 -20.95 1.30
N ASP A 332 -9.84 -19.68 1.67
CA ASP A 332 -10.94 -19.01 2.37
C ASP A 332 -12.18 -18.83 1.49
N LEU A 333 -12.00 -18.54 0.20
CA LEU A 333 -13.14 -18.49 -0.72
C LEU A 333 -13.85 -19.83 -0.84
N SER A 334 -13.15 -20.95 -0.75
CA SER A 334 -13.73 -22.29 -0.83
C SER A 334 -14.44 -22.69 0.46
N SER A 335 -13.88 -22.35 1.62
CA SER A 335 -14.46 -22.68 2.94
C SER A 335 -15.81 -21.98 3.18
N VAL A 336 -15.93 -20.72 2.80
CA VAL A 336 -17.20 -19.95 2.96
C VAL A 336 -18.34 -20.50 2.09
N LEU A 337 -18.05 -21.24 1.03
CA LEU A 337 -19.07 -21.89 0.21
C LEU A 337 -19.48 -23.28 0.72
N ALA A 338 -18.64 -23.90 1.53
CA ALA A 338 -18.93 -25.22 2.12
C ALA A 338 -19.87 -25.14 3.33
N GLU A 339 -20.07 -23.96 3.92
CA GLU A 339 -21.05 -23.78 5.00
C GLU A 339 -22.48 -23.81 4.40
N PRO A 340 -23.34 -24.77 4.79
CA PRO A 340 -24.74 -24.77 4.37
C PRO A 340 -25.41 -23.48 4.88
N MET A 341 -26.21 -22.84 4.02
CA MET A 341 -27.06 -21.72 4.42
C MET A 341 -28.05 -22.21 5.48
N VAL A 342 -27.76 -21.99 6.75
CA VAL A 342 -28.75 -22.15 7.82
C VAL A 342 -29.70 -20.96 7.71
N PHE A 343 -30.83 -21.18 7.04
CA PHE A 343 -31.94 -20.24 7.08
C PHE A 343 -32.54 -20.29 8.48
N HIS A 344 -32.30 -19.33 9.31
CA HIS A 344 -33.13 -19.07 10.48
C HIS A 344 -34.45 -18.48 9.97
N THR A 345 -35.45 -19.33 9.83
CA THR A 345 -36.86 -18.90 9.75
C THR A 345 -37.29 -18.49 11.14
N SER A 346 -37.42 -17.21 11.36
CA SER A 346 -38.15 -16.61 12.50
C SER A 346 -39.52 -16.17 12.03
#